data_b04573c139228ea982b8eaf6f65f00e5
#
_entry.id   b04573c139228ea982b8eaf6f65f00e5
#
_cell.length_a   1.000
_cell.length_b   1.000
_cell.length_c   1.000
_cell.angle_alpha   90.00
_cell.angle_beta   90.00
_cell.angle_gamma   90.00
#
_symmetry.space_group_name_H-M   'P 1'
#
loop_
_entity.id
_entity.type
_entity.pdbx_description
1 polymer ?
#
loop_
_entity_poly.entity_id
_entity_poly.type
_entity_poly.pdbx_seq_one_letter_code
_entity_poly.pdbx_strand_id
1 'polypeptide(L)'
;MQVNFGDASHLPMLVSLISLAIGLYFRGTTLWVMVAVVLCFLLVVDRESIITLVVYGFTALLVIAGYQRIKLGLRKTQLNGTEESEHPQFDFAIDGNNILGRGEWDFEPLKRFILELQTDGFQVHVFFDHSIYRLLKTKKLIEPTETVPMTLCRIMEMNRHTVTVSKKGYKADALLIRYADRNKNTVLSNDKFNKPSEDRFYLKAAERLTKAGLIKRVGLIEGKLTIM
;
A
#
# COMPACT_ATOMS: atom_id res chain seq x y z
N MET A 1 -24.62 37.28 45.87
CA MET A 1 -25.04 36.23 44.93
C MET A 1 -23.97 35.13 44.99
N GLN A 2 -24.15 34.10 45.84
CA GLN A 2 -23.23 32.98 45.96
C GLN A 2 -23.55 32.01 44.83
N VAL A 3 -22.63 31.85 43.90
CA VAL A 3 -22.72 30.80 42.89
C VAL A 3 -22.28 29.54 43.56
N ASN A 4 -23.24 28.69 43.93
CA ASN A 4 -22.99 27.33 44.37
C ASN A 4 -22.52 26.52 43.18
N PHE A 5 -21.24 26.26 43.08
CA PHE A 5 -20.69 25.25 42.19
C PHE A 5 -21.04 23.86 42.76
N GLY A 6 -22.24 23.40 42.43
CA GLY A 6 -22.68 22.05 42.79
C GLY A 6 -21.75 21.03 42.13
N ASP A 7 -21.37 20.07 42.97
CA ASP A 7 -20.68 18.81 42.66
C ASP A 7 -19.50 18.88 41.68
N ALA A 8 -18.35 19.20 42.20
CA ALA A 8 -17.05 19.14 41.53
C ALA A 8 -16.65 17.71 41.08
N SER A 9 -17.49 16.70 41.31
CA SER A 9 -17.22 15.29 41.02
C SER A 9 -17.11 14.99 39.51
N HIS A 10 -17.72 15.84 38.64
CA HIS A 10 -17.71 15.63 37.18
C HIS A 10 -16.59 16.38 36.43
N LEU A 11 -15.92 17.32 37.09
CA LEU A 11 -14.87 18.12 36.50
C LEU A 11 -13.68 17.30 35.97
N PRO A 12 -13.17 16.28 36.70
CA PRO A 12 -12.07 15.44 36.22
C PRO A 12 -12.41 14.63 34.98
N MET A 13 -13.66 14.17 34.88
CA MET A 13 -14.12 13.41 33.73
C MET A 13 -14.21 14.28 32.47
N LEU A 14 -14.66 15.52 32.60
CA LEU A 14 -14.76 16.48 31.50
C LEU A 14 -13.38 16.89 30.95
N VAL A 15 -12.43 17.10 31.85
CA VAL A 15 -11.03 17.44 31.49
C VAL A 15 -10.34 16.27 30.79
N SER A 16 -10.56 15.02 31.25
CA SER A 16 -10.02 13.82 30.59
C SER A 16 -10.59 13.63 29.19
N LEU A 17 -11.89 13.88 28.98
CA LEU A 17 -12.54 13.82 27.67
C LEU A 17 -12.05 14.91 26.72
N ILE A 18 -11.86 16.13 27.21
CA ILE A 18 -11.32 17.24 26.40
C ILE A 18 -9.86 16.95 25.99
N SER A 19 -9.05 16.46 26.92
CA SER A 19 -7.64 16.09 26.64
C SER A 19 -7.55 14.96 25.63
N LEU A 20 -8.45 13.98 25.71
CA LEU A 20 -8.55 12.88 24.74
C LEU A 20 -8.95 13.39 23.35
N ALA A 21 -9.93 14.31 23.27
CA ALA A 21 -10.40 14.90 22.03
C ALA A 21 -9.31 15.76 21.36
N ILE A 22 -8.57 16.54 22.14
CA ILE A 22 -7.45 17.34 21.65
C ILE A 22 -6.30 16.44 21.15
N GLY A 23 -5.96 15.38 21.89
CA GLY A 23 -4.91 14.42 21.49
C GLY A 23 -5.23 13.66 20.20
N LEU A 24 -6.51 13.43 19.91
CA LEU A 24 -6.96 12.79 18.68
C LEU A 24 -6.94 13.75 17.46
N TYR A 25 -7.10 15.04 17.69
CA TYR A 25 -7.20 16.04 16.63
C TYR A 25 -5.83 16.54 16.13
N PHE A 26 -4.82 16.63 17.00
CA PHE A 26 -3.52 17.22 16.67
C PHE A 26 -2.40 16.16 16.56
N ARG A 27 -2.11 15.72 15.36
CA ARG A 27 -1.08 14.75 15.03
C ARG A 27 0.28 15.43 14.83
N GLY A 28 1.01 15.77 15.92
CA GLY A 28 2.43 16.06 15.76
C GLY A 28 3.08 17.24 16.47
N THR A 29 2.35 18.26 16.94
CA THR A 29 2.97 19.44 17.61
C THR A 29 2.60 19.60 19.10
N THR A 30 1.91 18.66 19.68
CA THR A 30 1.07 18.83 20.87
C THR A 30 1.63 18.25 22.16
N LEU A 31 2.74 17.50 22.11
CA LEU A 31 3.27 16.91 23.35
C LEU A 31 3.58 17.99 24.40
N TRP A 32 4.19 19.10 24.02
CA TRP A 32 4.57 20.18 24.90
C TRP A 32 3.37 21.00 25.40
N VAL A 33 2.36 21.23 24.57
CA VAL A 33 1.13 21.93 24.98
C VAL A 33 0.35 21.05 25.95
N MET A 34 0.25 19.75 25.74
CA MET A 34 -0.40 18.82 26.66
C MET A 34 0.34 18.73 28.00
N VAL A 35 1.68 18.70 27.98
CA VAL A 35 2.48 18.71 29.21
C VAL A 35 2.27 20.01 29.99
N ALA A 36 2.22 21.16 29.33
CA ALA A 36 1.97 22.47 29.98
C ALA A 36 0.56 22.52 30.60
N VAL A 37 -0.46 22.06 29.90
CA VAL A 37 -1.84 22.01 30.42
C VAL A 37 -1.95 21.08 31.63
N VAL A 38 -1.31 19.89 31.58
CA VAL A 38 -1.29 18.96 32.71
C VAL A 38 -0.55 19.57 33.90
N LEU A 39 0.58 20.22 33.70
CA LEU A 39 1.33 20.90 34.77
C LEU A 39 0.54 22.04 35.40
N CYS A 40 -0.12 22.89 34.60
CA CYS A 40 -0.99 23.95 35.12
C CYS A 40 -2.15 23.38 35.93
N PHE A 41 -2.71 22.25 35.52
CA PHE A 41 -3.80 21.59 36.20
C PHE A 41 -3.35 20.99 37.53
N LEU A 42 -2.17 20.35 37.61
CA LEU A 42 -1.58 19.81 38.81
C LEU A 42 -1.26 20.88 39.86
N LEU A 43 -1.07 22.15 39.50
CA LEU A 43 -0.82 23.27 40.39
C LEU A 43 -2.11 23.83 41.02
N VAL A 44 -3.28 23.56 40.47
CA VAL A 44 -4.56 24.14 40.88
C VAL A 44 -5.46 23.16 41.62
N VAL A 45 -5.19 21.85 41.53
CA VAL A 45 -6.08 20.79 42.03
C VAL A 45 -5.59 20.20 43.34
N ASP A 46 -6.52 19.94 44.26
CA ASP A 46 -6.30 19.34 45.56
C ASP A 46 -5.70 17.91 45.47
N ARG A 47 -4.93 17.49 46.45
CA ARG A 47 -4.09 16.30 46.46
C ARG A 47 -4.86 14.98 46.16
N GLU A 48 -6.08 14.85 46.68
CA GLU A 48 -6.92 13.66 46.47
C GLU A 48 -7.45 13.60 45.02
N SER A 49 -7.77 14.75 44.47
CA SER A 49 -8.18 14.90 43.06
C SER A 49 -7.03 14.59 42.10
N ILE A 50 -5.77 14.87 42.48
CA ILE A 50 -4.58 14.53 41.68
C ILE A 50 -4.42 13.01 41.55
N ILE A 51 -4.57 12.25 42.65
CA ILE A 51 -4.45 10.80 42.60
C ILE A 51 -5.52 10.21 41.66
N THR A 52 -6.74 10.69 41.80
CA THR A 52 -7.86 10.26 40.95
C THR A 52 -7.59 10.57 39.47
N LEU A 53 -7.07 11.73 39.16
CA LEU A 53 -6.71 12.15 37.78
C LEU A 53 -5.60 11.28 37.20
N VAL A 54 -4.57 10.95 37.98
CA VAL A 54 -3.47 10.08 37.57
C VAL A 54 -3.98 8.67 37.26
N VAL A 55 -4.86 8.13 38.11
CA VAL A 55 -5.45 6.80 37.90
C VAL A 55 -6.28 6.77 36.60
N TYR A 56 -7.15 7.75 36.40
CA TYR A 56 -7.94 7.83 35.16
C TYR A 56 -7.08 8.06 33.94
N GLY A 57 -6.06 8.93 33.99
CA GLY A 57 -5.12 9.17 32.91
C GLY A 57 -4.34 7.90 32.52
N PHE A 58 -3.90 7.14 33.53
CA PHE A 58 -3.19 5.86 33.29
C PHE A 58 -4.12 4.80 32.72
N THR A 59 -5.34 4.71 33.18
CA THR A 59 -6.37 3.79 32.66
C THR A 59 -6.70 4.13 31.21
N ALA A 60 -6.88 5.40 30.88
CA ALA A 60 -7.11 5.85 29.50
C ALA A 60 -5.93 5.51 28.58
N LEU A 61 -4.69 5.70 29.04
CA LEU A 61 -3.49 5.32 28.30
C LEU A 61 -3.41 3.82 28.05
N LEU A 62 -3.76 2.99 29.04
CA LEU A 62 -3.80 1.53 28.87
C LEU A 62 -4.87 1.10 27.86
N VAL A 63 -6.05 1.73 27.89
CA VAL A 63 -7.12 1.47 26.92
C VAL A 63 -6.68 1.87 25.49
N ILE A 64 -6.04 3.03 25.33
CA ILE A 64 -5.54 3.49 24.03
C ILE A 64 -4.42 2.55 23.53
N ALA A 65 -3.48 2.17 24.40
CA ALA A 65 -2.41 1.24 24.05
C ALA A 65 -2.96 -0.15 23.69
N GLY A 66 -3.96 -0.63 24.42
CA GLY A 66 -4.70 -1.86 24.14
C GLY A 66 -5.40 -1.78 22.78
N TYR A 67 -6.12 -0.70 22.51
CA TYR A 67 -6.79 -0.46 21.24
C TYR A 67 -5.81 -0.39 20.05
N GLN A 68 -4.67 0.30 20.22
CA GLN A 68 -3.62 0.35 19.20
C GLN A 68 -3.01 -1.03 18.95
N ARG A 69 -2.79 -1.84 20.00
CA ARG A 69 -2.33 -3.24 19.87
C ARG A 69 -3.36 -4.12 19.15
N ILE A 70 -4.64 -3.98 19.51
CA ILE A 70 -5.74 -4.70 18.84
C ILE A 70 -5.82 -4.28 17.37
N LYS A 71 -5.75 -2.98 17.05
CA LYS A 71 -5.75 -2.46 15.68
C LYS A 71 -4.54 -2.90 14.87
N LEU A 72 -3.35 -2.97 15.49
CA LEU A 72 -2.13 -3.51 14.88
C LEU A 72 -2.21 -5.04 14.77
N GLY A 73 -2.78 -5.72 15.74
CA GLY A 73 -3.06 -7.15 15.72
C GLY A 73 -4.07 -7.51 14.63
N LEU A 74 -5.19 -6.78 14.53
CA LEU A 74 -6.17 -6.95 13.48
C LEU A 74 -5.59 -6.63 12.08
N ARG A 75 -4.71 -5.62 11.96
CA ARG A 75 -3.95 -5.39 10.72
C ARG A 75 -2.97 -6.53 10.41
N LYS A 76 -2.30 -7.09 11.42
CA LYS A 76 -1.45 -8.27 11.25
C LYS A 76 -2.28 -9.52 10.95
N THR A 77 -3.44 -9.67 11.56
CA THR A 77 -4.36 -10.79 11.32
C THR A 77 -5.05 -10.64 9.96
N GLN A 78 -5.38 -9.42 9.52
CA GLN A 78 -5.77 -9.17 8.12
C GLN A 78 -4.62 -9.37 7.11
N LEU A 79 -3.36 -9.24 7.55
CA LEU A 79 -2.19 -9.57 6.72
C LEU A 79 -1.79 -11.05 6.81
N ASN A 80 -2.16 -11.75 7.90
CA ASN A 80 -1.80 -13.16 8.15
C ASN A 80 -3.02 -14.09 8.25
N GLY A 81 -4.22 -13.56 8.39
CA GLY A 81 -5.50 -14.21 8.27
C GLY A 81 -6.07 -13.92 6.88
N THR A 82 -5.21 -14.03 5.88
CA THR A 82 -5.71 -14.61 4.68
C THR A 82 -6.22 -15.98 5.10
N GLU A 83 -7.54 -16.09 5.30
CA GLU A 83 -8.21 -17.12 4.49
C GLU A 83 -7.31 -17.33 3.27
N GLU A 84 -6.95 -18.57 2.99
CA GLU A 84 -6.68 -19.01 1.63
C GLU A 84 -7.92 -18.63 0.79
N SER A 85 -8.17 -17.31 0.63
CA SER A 85 -8.83 -16.83 -0.57
C SER A 85 -7.87 -17.31 -1.63
N GLU A 86 -8.30 -18.25 -2.41
CA GLU A 86 -7.72 -18.62 -3.69
C GLU A 86 -7.53 -17.33 -4.49
N HIS A 87 -6.53 -16.53 -4.10
CA HIS A 87 -5.99 -15.54 -5.01
C HIS A 87 -5.45 -16.36 -6.16
N PRO A 88 -5.96 -16.17 -7.36
CA PRO A 88 -5.48 -16.91 -8.51
C PRO A 88 -3.95 -16.84 -8.47
N GLN A 89 -3.32 -18.01 -8.32
CA GLN A 89 -1.87 -18.09 -8.26
C GLN A 89 -1.39 -17.79 -9.67
N PHE A 90 -0.89 -16.60 -9.88
CA PHE A 90 -0.35 -16.20 -11.17
C PHE A 90 0.99 -16.91 -11.40
N ASP A 91 1.22 -17.36 -12.62
CA ASP A 91 2.48 -17.99 -13.02
C ASP A 91 3.49 -16.93 -13.41
N PHE A 92 3.03 -15.89 -14.11
CA PHE A 92 3.86 -14.83 -14.64
C PHE A 92 3.46 -13.45 -14.11
N ALA A 93 4.47 -12.68 -13.73
CA ALA A 93 4.38 -11.25 -13.44
C ALA A 93 5.11 -10.48 -14.54
N ILE A 94 4.39 -9.72 -15.36
CA ILE A 94 4.90 -9.07 -16.57
C ILE A 94 5.17 -7.59 -16.30
N ASP A 95 6.35 -7.12 -16.68
CA ASP A 95 6.71 -5.72 -16.77
C ASP A 95 6.12 -5.10 -18.07
N GLY A 96 4.90 -4.61 -17.95
CA GLY A 96 4.15 -4.14 -19.13
C GLY A 96 4.81 -2.98 -19.87
N ASN A 97 5.38 -1.99 -19.16
CA ASN A 97 6.06 -0.87 -19.81
C ASN A 97 7.31 -1.30 -20.57
N ASN A 98 8.10 -2.19 -19.96
CA ASN A 98 9.33 -2.66 -20.54
C ASN A 98 9.10 -3.47 -21.81
N ILE A 99 8.12 -4.37 -21.78
CA ILE A 99 7.78 -5.22 -22.93
C ILE A 99 7.08 -4.41 -24.02
N LEU A 100 6.15 -3.51 -23.65
CA LEU A 100 5.47 -2.62 -24.58
C LEU A 100 6.47 -1.74 -25.35
N GLY A 101 7.53 -1.24 -24.68
CA GLY A 101 8.59 -0.48 -25.32
C GLY A 101 9.37 -1.28 -26.40
N ARG A 102 9.36 -2.61 -26.37
CA ARG A 102 9.96 -3.46 -27.40
C ARG A 102 9.09 -3.57 -28.65
N GLY A 103 7.78 -3.45 -28.49
CA GLY A 103 6.80 -3.44 -29.57
C GLY A 103 6.47 -2.03 -30.08
N GLU A 104 7.42 -1.09 -30.04
CA GLU A 104 7.22 0.29 -30.51
C GLU A 104 6.02 1.00 -29.85
N TRP A 105 5.75 0.67 -28.60
CA TRP A 105 4.61 1.19 -27.85
C TRP A 105 3.25 0.85 -28.47
N ASP A 106 3.18 -0.26 -29.20
CA ASP A 106 1.94 -0.88 -29.67
C ASP A 106 1.48 -1.94 -28.66
N PHE A 107 0.17 -1.95 -28.35
CA PHE A 107 -0.41 -2.91 -27.42
C PHE A 107 -0.64 -4.28 -28.03
N GLU A 108 -0.74 -4.36 -29.36
CA GLU A 108 -1.12 -5.60 -30.05
C GLU A 108 -0.11 -6.75 -29.84
N PRO A 109 1.22 -6.54 -29.93
CA PRO A 109 2.18 -7.60 -29.63
C PRO A 109 2.09 -8.09 -28.17
N LEU A 110 1.92 -7.17 -27.21
CA LEU A 110 1.78 -7.53 -25.81
C LEU A 110 0.47 -8.28 -25.55
N LYS A 111 -0.64 -7.84 -26.15
CA LYS A 111 -1.93 -8.52 -26.06
C LYS A 111 -1.86 -9.96 -26.56
N ARG A 112 -1.29 -10.17 -27.76
CA ARG A 112 -1.12 -11.51 -28.33
C ARG A 112 -0.27 -12.39 -27.44
N PHE A 113 0.82 -11.89 -26.94
CA PHE A 113 1.71 -12.61 -26.05
C PHE A 113 1.00 -13.05 -24.77
N ILE A 114 0.22 -12.17 -24.14
CA ILE A 114 -0.59 -12.50 -22.96
C ILE A 114 -1.63 -13.56 -23.30
N LEU A 115 -2.33 -13.42 -24.43
CA LEU A 115 -3.33 -14.37 -24.87
C LEU A 115 -2.73 -15.77 -25.12
N GLU A 116 -1.53 -15.83 -25.69
CA GLU A 116 -0.82 -17.10 -25.89
C GLU A 116 -0.50 -17.76 -24.54
N LEU A 117 0.08 -17.02 -23.58
CA LEU A 117 0.35 -17.55 -22.26
C LEU A 117 -0.93 -18.06 -21.56
N GLN A 118 -2.04 -17.33 -21.69
CA GLN A 118 -3.32 -17.75 -21.13
C GLN A 118 -3.91 -18.97 -21.84
N THR A 119 -3.73 -19.08 -23.16
CA THR A 119 -4.15 -20.26 -23.94
C THR A 119 -3.35 -21.51 -23.53
N ASP A 120 -2.08 -21.32 -23.19
CA ASP A 120 -1.20 -22.38 -22.65
C ASP A 120 -1.53 -22.72 -21.18
N GLY A 121 -2.55 -22.11 -20.60
CA GLY A 121 -3.04 -22.38 -19.24
C GLY A 121 -2.36 -21.56 -18.14
N PHE A 122 -1.48 -20.62 -18.49
CA PHE A 122 -0.79 -19.79 -17.50
C PHE A 122 -1.65 -18.61 -17.04
N GLN A 123 -1.56 -18.28 -15.76
CA GLN A 123 -2.15 -17.09 -15.21
C GLN A 123 -1.14 -15.94 -15.21
N VAL A 124 -1.56 -14.77 -15.71
CA VAL A 124 -0.69 -13.64 -15.98
C VAL A 124 -1.16 -12.40 -15.23
N HIS A 125 -0.22 -11.72 -14.55
CA HIS A 125 -0.46 -10.41 -13.94
C HIS A 125 0.49 -9.38 -14.56
N VAL A 126 -0.05 -8.26 -15.04
CA VAL A 126 0.73 -7.22 -15.74
C VAL A 126 0.85 -5.97 -14.90
N PHE A 127 2.06 -5.43 -14.80
CA PHE A 127 2.38 -4.22 -14.05
C PHE A 127 2.78 -3.10 -14.98
N PHE A 128 2.19 -1.93 -14.78
CA PHE A 128 2.52 -0.72 -15.55
C PHE A 128 2.91 0.43 -14.64
N ASP A 129 3.85 1.26 -15.12
CA ASP A 129 4.11 2.55 -14.52
C ASP A 129 2.98 3.54 -14.77
N HIS A 130 2.81 4.51 -13.88
CA HIS A 130 1.89 5.62 -14.07
C HIS A 130 2.12 6.38 -15.38
N SER A 131 3.33 6.35 -15.93
CA SER A 131 3.70 6.96 -17.21
C SER A 131 2.88 6.43 -18.40
N ILE A 132 2.32 5.21 -18.31
CA ILE A 132 1.44 4.63 -19.34
C ILE A 132 0.22 5.53 -19.64
N TYR A 133 -0.24 6.31 -18.66
CA TYR A 133 -1.32 7.29 -18.84
C TYR A 133 -1.05 8.24 -20.00
N ARG A 134 0.20 8.71 -20.14
CA ARG A 134 0.57 9.63 -21.23
C ARG A 134 0.40 8.97 -22.59
N LEU A 135 0.85 7.72 -22.73
CA LEU A 135 0.70 6.95 -23.97
C LEU A 135 -0.78 6.75 -24.33
N LEU A 136 -1.58 6.30 -23.37
CA LEU A 136 -3.01 6.09 -23.57
C LEU A 136 -3.72 7.38 -23.98
N LYS A 137 -3.38 8.51 -23.35
CA LYS A 137 -3.92 9.83 -23.67
C LYS A 137 -3.51 10.29 -25.07
N THR A 138 -2.23 10.14 -25.44
CA THR A 138 -1.72 10.52 -26.77
C THR A 138 -2.38 9.71 -27.87
N LYS A 139 -2.59 8.42 -27.64
CA LYS A 139 -3.29 7.52 -28.56
C LYS A 139 -4.82 7.66 -28.52
N LYS A 140 -5.37 8.54 -27.67
CA LYS A 140 -6.82 8.75 -27.48
C LYS A 140 -7.58 7.47 -27.12
N LEU A 141 -6.96 6.60 -26.33
CA LEU A 141 -7.52 5.29 -25.98
C LEU A 141 -8.35 5.31 -24.68
N ILE A 142 -8.26 6.38 -23.86
CA ILE A 142 -8.99 6.51 -22.60
C ILE A 142 -10.39 7.08 -22.89
N GLU A 143 -11.42 6.36 -22.52
CA GLU A 143 -12.79 6.86 -22.56
C GLU A 143 -13.08 7.76 -21.35
N PRO A 144 -14.01 8.74 -21.45
CA PRO A 144 -14.26 9.74 -20.40
C PRO A 144 -14.60 9.15 -19.03
N THR A 145 -15.17 7.97 -18.99
CA THR A 145 -15.62 7.28 -17.75
C THR A 145 -14.63 6.23 -17.26
N GLU A 146 -13.54 5.99 -18.01
CA GLU A 146 -12.59 4.94 -17.69
C GLU A 146 -11.42 5.44 -16.85
N THR A 147 -10.98 4.58 -15.94
CA THR A 147 -9.68 4.72 -15.27
C THR A 147 -8.58 4.04 -16.09
N VAL A 148 -7.32 4.43 -15.90
CA VAL A 148 -6.17 3.80 -16.59
C VAL A 148 -6.17 2.27 -16.50
N PRO A 149 -6.35 1.64 -15.32
CA PRO A 149 -6.44 0.19 -15.25
C PRO A 149 -7.60 -0.40 -16.07
N MET A 150 -8.77 0.25 -16.08
CA MET A 150 -9.92 -0.22 -16.87
C MET A 150 -9.63 -0.16 -18.37
N THR A 151 -9.05 0.94 -18.84
CA THR A 151 -8.62 1.10 -20.24
C THR A 151 -7.64 0.01 -20.66
N LEU A 152 -6.62 -0.27 -19.81
CA LEU A 152 -5.65 -1.33 -20.09
C LEU A 152 -6.31 -2.72 -20.13
N CYS A 153 -7.21 -3.01 -19.19
CA CYS A 153 -7.96 -4.25 -19.20
C CYS A 153 -8.78 -4.44 -20.47
N ARG A 154 -9.46 -3.38 -20.94
CA ARG A 154 -10.22 -3.40 -22.17
C ARG A 154 -9.33 -3.62 -23.40
N ILE A 155 -8.21 -2.89 -23.50
CA ILE A 155 -7.28 -3.00 -24.65
C ILE A 155 -6.66 -4.40 -24.71
N MET A 156 -6.25 -4.95 -23.58
CA MET A 156 -5.57 -6.25 -23.50
C MET A 156 -6.51 -7.43 -23.30
N GLU A 157 -7.83 -7.18 -23.24
CA GLU A 157 -8.87 -8.21 -22.97
C GLU A 157 -8.61 -9.01 -21.68
N MET A 158 -8.20 -8.30 -20.63
CA MET A 158 -7.82 -8.87 -19.34
C MET A 158 -8.82 -8.51 -18.24
N ASN A 159 -8.85 -9.31 -17.18
CA ASN A 159 -9.64 -9.04 -15.99
C ASN A 159 -9.01 -7.91 -15.14
N ARG A 160 -9.85 -7.14 -14.45
CA ARG A 160 -9.41 -5.99 -13.63
C ARG A 160 -8.38 -6.37 -12.55
N HIS A 161 -8.43 -7.57 -12.03
CA HIS A 161 -7.52 -8.05 -10.98
C HIS A 161 -6.16 -8.50 -11.50
N THR A 162 -5.97 -8.56 -12.81
CA THR A 162 -4.75 -9.03 -13.46
C THR A 162 -3.88 -7.88 -13.98
N VAL A 163 -4.30 -6.62 -13.78
CA VAL A 163 -3.55 -5.43 -14.20
C VAL A 163 -3.34 -4.50 -13.01
N THR A 164 -2.09 -4.14 -12.76
CA THR A 164 -1.71 -3.16 -11.74
C THR A 164 -1.01 -1.98 -12.38
N VAL A 165 -1.44 -0.77 -12.04
CA VAL A 165 -0.77 0.48 -12.44
C VAL A 165 -0.21 1.16 -11.20
N SER A 166 1.07 1.51 -11.20
CA SER A 166 1.70 2.21 -10.09
C SER A 166 1.10 3.60 -9.88
N LYS A 167 1.08 4.05 -8.62
CA LYS A 167 0.68 5.44 -8.32
C LYS A 167 1.75 6.40 -8.83
N LYS A 168 1.35 7.65 -9.12
CA LYS A 168 2.28 8.72 -9.48
C LYS A 168 3.40 8.85 -8.44
N GLY A 169 4.65 8.85 -8.90
CA GLY A 169 5.83 8.92 -8.04
C GLY A 169 6.36 7.55 -7.55
N TYR A 170 5.65 6.45 -7.83
CA TYR A 170 6.09 5.09 -7.50
C TYR A 170 6.45 4.34 -8.77
N LYS A 171 7.55 3.59 -8.74
CA LYS A 171 7.97 2.73 -9.86
C LYS A 171 7.21 1.40 -9.84
N ALA A 172 6.76 0.95 -10.99
CA ALA A 172 6.11 -0.35 -11.13
C ALA A 172 7.08 -1.50 -10.81
N ASP A 173 8.36 -1.35 -11.13
CA ASP A 173 9.41 -2.33 -10.84
C ASP A 173 9.40 -2.80 -9.38
N ALA A 174 9.25 -1.86 -8.43
CA ALA A 174 9.22 -2.20 -7.01
C ALA A 174 7.97 -3.00 -6.62
N LEU A 175 6.83 -2.72 -7.25
CA LEU A 175 5.59 -3.49 -7.04
C LEU A 175 5.70 -4.87 -7.66
N LEU A 176 6.15 -4.95 -8.90
CA LEU A 176 6.37 -6.18 -9.67
C LEU A 176 7.30 -7.16 -8.93
N ILE A 177 8.48 -6.69 -8.54
CA ILE A 177 9.50 -7.52 -7.88
C ILE A 177 9.03 -8.01 -6.50
N ARG A 178 8.39 -7.13 -5.70
CA ARG A 178 7.85 -7.54 -4.41
C ARG A 178 6.71 -8.53 -4.53
N TYR A 179 5.86 -8.34 -5.53
CA TYR A 179 4.76 -9.24 -5.83
C TYR A 179 5.28 -10.61 -6.25
N ALA A 180 6.21 -10.65 -7.22
CA ALA A 180 6.80 -11.88 -7.72
C ALA A 180 7.58 -12.64 -6.62
N ASP A 181 8.36 -11.95 -5.79
CA ASP A 181 9.10 -12.56 -4.69
C ASP A 181 8.18 -13.19 -3.63
N ARG A 182 7.06 -12.52 -3.31
CA ARG A 182 6.06 -13.04 -2.36
C ARG A 182 5.38 -14.31 -2.89
N ASN A 183 4.98 -14.29 -4.16
CA ASN A 183 4.17 -15.34 -4.78
C ASN A 183 4.99 -16.37 -5.54
N LYS A 184 6.32 -16.20 -5.61
CA LYS A 184 7.25 -17.07 -6.37
C LYS A 184 6.94 -17.12 -7.87
N ASN A 185 6.42 -16.01 -8.41
CA ASN A 185 6.11 -15.91 -9.83
C ASN A 185 7.36 -15.72 -10.68
N THR A 186 7.31 -16.16 -11.92
CA THR A 186 8.31 -15.80 -12.92
C THR A 186 8.08 -14.37 -13.41
N VAL A 187 9.11 -13.55 -13.35
CA VAL A 187 9.10 -12.18 -13.85
C VAL A 187 9.48 -12.18 -15.33
N LEU A 188 8.65 -11.58 -16.17
CA LEU A 188 8.95 -11.34 -17.59
C LEU A 188 9.30 -9.87 -17.79
N SER A 189 10.58 -9.58 -17.96
CA SER A 189 11.11 -8.23 -18.17
C SER A 189 12.51 -8.29 -18.77
N ASN A 190 12.87 -7.25 -19.51
CA ASN A 190 14.24 -7.06 -20.02
C ASN A 190 15.11 -6.19 -19.10
N ASP A 191 14.57 -5.67 -18.00
CA ASP A 191 15.37 -4.98 -16.99
C ASP A 191 16.14 -6.01 -16.13
N LYS A 192 17.37 -5.64 -15.78
CA LYS A 192 18.22 -6.46 -14.90
C LYS A 192 17.89 -6.24 -13.41
N PHE A 193 17.06 -5.26 -13.07
CA PHE A 193 16.69 -4.86 -11.71
C PHE A 193 17.88 -4.64 -10.77
N ASN A 194 19.04 -4.30 -11.30
CA ASN A 194 20.31 -4.13 -10.58
C ASN A 194 20.68 -2.66 -10.30
N LYS A 195 19.77 -1.73 -10.61
CA LYS A 195 19.99 -0.30 -10.38
C LYS A 195 20.06 -0.01 -8.87
N PRO A 196 20.95 0.89 -8.42
CA PRO A 196 20.96 1.35 -7.03
C PRO A 196 19.57 1.85 -6.63
N SER A 197 19.12 1.40 -5.46
CA SER A 197 17.84 1.82 -4.90
C SER A 197 18.00 1.99 -3.39
N GLU A 198 17.36 3.02 -2.84
CA GLU A 198 17.26 3.19 -1.39
C GLU A 198 16.36 2.11 -0.76
N ASP A 199 15.54 1.46 -1.56
CA ASP A 199 14.66 0.39 -1.12
C ASP A 199 15.41 -0.95 -0.99
N ARG A 200 15.92 -1.19 0.20
CA ARG A 200 16.65 -2.45 0.53
C ARG A 200 15.78 -3.71 0.35
N PHE A 201 14.47 -3.60 0.54
CA PHE A 201 13.56 -4.75 0.34
C PHE A 201 13.44 -5.10 -1.14
N TYR A 202 13.35 -4.09 -2.00
CA TYR A 202 13.35 -4.28 -3.45
C TYR A 202 14.64 -4.96 -3.91
N LEU A 203 15.81 -4.48 -3.50
CA LEU A 203 17.10 -5.06 -3.90
C LEU A 203 17.25 -6.51 -3.48
N LYS A 204 16.89 -6.85 -2.22
CA LYS A 204 16.94 -8.22 -1.72
C LYS A 204 15.96 -9.14 -2.44
N ALA A 205 14.76 -8.66 -2.78
CA ALA A 205 13.79 -9.42 -3.54
C ALA A 205 14.27 -9.69 -4.98
N ALA A 206 14.80 -8.66 -5.66
CA ALA A 206 15.37 -8.81 -6.99
C ALA A 206 16.54 -9.81 -7.01
N GLU A 207 17.42 -9.75 -6.01
CA GLU A 207 18.52 -10.71 -5.85
C GLU A 207 18.02 -12.15 -5.68
N ARG A 208 16.99 -12.38 -4.82
CA ARG A 208 16.42 -13.73 -4.63
C ARG A 208 15.80 -14.27 -5.91
N LEU A 209 15.02 -13.45 -6.63
CA LEU A 209 14.41 -13.86 -7.89
C LEU A 209 15.46 -14.16 -8.95
N THR A 210 16.53 -13.36 -9.02
CA THR A 210 17.65 -13.60 -9.94
C THR A 210 18.38 -14.91 -9.62
N LYS A 211 18.70 -15.15 -8.34
CA LYS A 211 19.35 -16.40 -7.91
C LYS A 211 18.47 -17.63 -8.15
N ALA A 212 17.16 -17.48 -8.03
CA ALA A 212 16.19 -18.54 -8.31
C ALA A 212 15.94 -18.75 -9.82
N GLY A 213 16.52 -17.92 -10.70
CA GLY A 213 16.28 -17.99 -12.16
C GLY A 213 14.85 -17.61 -12.57
N LEU A 214 14.13 -16.89 -11.70
CA LEU A 214 12.76 -16.49 -11.91
C LEU A 214 12.62 -15.16 -12.69
N ILE A 215 13.69 -14.53 -13.13
CA ILE A 215 13.64 -13.38 -14.05
C ILE A 215 14.00 -13.86 -15.44
N LYS A 216 13.03 -13.81 -16.35
CA LYS A 216 13.18 -14.22 -17.75
C LYS A 216 13.08 -13.01 -18.67
N ARG A 217 13.84 -13.03 -19.74
CA ARG A 217 13.80 -11.99 -20.76
C ARG A 217 12.73 -12.30 -21.81
N VAL A 218 12.25 -11.26 -22.45
CA VAL A 218 11.30 -11.36 -23.56
C VAL A 218 11.93 -10.71 -24.77
N GLY A 219 12.11 -11.47 -25.84
CA GLY A 219 12.58 -11.00 -27.14
C GLY A 219 11.44 -10.78 -28.11
N LEU A 220 11.67 -9.93 -29.12
CA LEU A 220 10.81 -9.81 -30.27
C LEU A 220 11.47 -10.56 -31.42
N ILE A 221 10.94 -11.71 -31.80
CA ILE A 221 11.45 -12.56 -32.89
C ILE A 221 10.37 -12.62 -33.96
N GLU A 222 10.69 -12.17 -35.18
CA GLU A 222 9.75 -12.14 -36.32
C GLU A 222 8.41 -11.47 -36.01
N GLY A 223 8.45 -10.38 -35.21
CA GLY A 223 7.26 -9.65 -34.80
C GLY A 223 6.46 -10.30 -33.64
N LYS A 224 6.94 -11.44 -33.09
CA LYS A 224 6.31 -12.16 -31.99
C LYS A 224 7.14 -12.04 -30.71
N LEU A 225 6.51 -11.73 -29.59
CA LEU A 225 7.15 -11.75 -28.27
C LEU A 225 7.37 -13.19 -27.82
N THR A 226 8.59 -13.50 -27.38
CA THR A 226 8.98 -14.86 -26.99
C THR A 226 9.84 -14.83 -25.73
N ILE A 227 9.61 -15.77 -24.79
CA ILE A 227 10.44 -15.94 -23.60
C ILE A 227 11.79 -16.55 -24.01
N MET A 228 12.89 -15.93 -23.52
CA MET A 228 14.27 -16.36 -23.81
C MET A 228 14.95 -16.94 -22.57
#